data_df8e8dceb84f20d41f9451af558950d9
#
_entry.id   df8e8dceb84f20d41f9451af558950d9
#
_cell.length_a   1.000
_cell.length_b   1.000
_cell.length_c   1.000
_cell.angle_alpha   90.00
_cell.angle_beta   90.00
_cell.angle_gamma   90.00
#
_symmetry.space_group_name_H-M   'P 1'
#
loop_
_entity.id
_entity.type
_entity.pdbx_description
1 polymer ?
#
loop_
_entity_poly.entity_id
_entity_poly.type
_entity_poly.pdbx_seq_one_letter_code
_entity_poly.pdbx_strand_id
1 'polypeptide(L)'
;MPGPMREIGKAILTIREHAEEWLVDMDQIVLTGYSAGANNCALYCVYWDDPVITDYLGADKEMLRPAAAVLGYGVYDYPAMQKDLDKIGDKGRIEGNYGFNLAFFGTEHPDEETMIKGSPAFQVHETTPPMFLWSTREDNVVPARQSVLMANALAENDIPFELHIFERGMHGLALADQATSQAKEQNVHEIAQWPEMAERWLKQRFEFDVPDVCPKWEMPEE
;
A
#
# COMPACT_ATOMS: atom_id res chain seq x y z
N MET A 1 -5.29 -12.73 11.02
CA MET A 1 -4.96 -12.39 9.64
C MET A 1 -6.16 -12.26 8.71
N PRO A 2 -7.05 -13.19 8.36
CA PRO A 2 -7.94 -12.93 7.21
C PRO A 2 -9.00 -11.84 7.43
N GLY A 3 -9.26 -11.37 8.65
CA GLY A 3 -10.29 -10.38 8.93
C GLY A 3 -10.21 -9.12 8.08
N PRO A 4 -9.13 -8.30 8.15
CA PRO A 4 -9.02 -7.08 7.36
C PRO A 4 -9.14 -7.30 5.85
N MET A 5 -8.56 -8.38 5.31
CA MET A 5 -8.66 -8.70 3.89
C MET A 5 -10.10 -9.00 3.47
N ARG A 6 -10.86 -9.73 4.29
CA ARG A 6 -12.29 -10.02 4.07
C ARG A 6 -13.15 -8.76 4.11
N GLU A 7 -12.81 -7.81 4.98
CA GLU A 7 -13.48 -6.50 5.05
C GLU A 7 -13.21 -5.67 3.78
N ILE A 8 -11.97 -5.67 3.28
CA ILE A 8 -11.63 -5.02 2.02
C ILE A 8 -12.41 -5.64 0.86
N GLY A 9 -12.46 -6.99 0.79
CA GLY A 9 -13.23 -7.68 -0.24
C GLY A 9 -14.74 -7.34 -0.19
N LYS A 10 -15.33 -7.26 1.01
CA LYS A 10 -16.72 -6.79 1.17
C LYS A 10 -16.90 -5.36 0.68
N ALA A 11 -15.96 -4.47 1.00
CA ALA A 11 -16.04 -3.09 0.54
C ALA A 11 -16.00 -3.00 -1.00
N ILE A 12 -15.14 -3.77 -1.66
CA ILE A 12 -15.08 -3.85 -3.13
C ILE A 12 -16.42 -4.35 -3.69
N LEU A 13 -16.99 -5.42 -3.14
CA LEU A 13 -18.30 -5.94 -3.57
C LEU A 13 -19.41 -4.90 -3.38
N THR A 14 -19.42 -4.19 -2.26
CA THR A 14 -20.39 -3.11 -2.01
C THR A 14 -20.26 -1.97 -3.03
N ILE A 15 -19.03 -1.55 -3.35
CA ILE A 15 -18.79 -0.53 -4.38
C ILE A 15 -19.31 -1.02 -5.74
N ARG A 16 -19.07 -2.27 -6.14
CA ARG A 16 -19.53 -2.84 -7.40
C ARG A 16 -21.05 -3.00 -7.44
N GLU A 17 -21.69 -3.34 -6.34
CA GLU A 17 -23.14 -3.43 -6.21
C GLU A 17 -23.83 -2.07 -6.46
N HIS A 18 -23.19 -0.98 -6.02
CA HIS A 18 -23.70 0.38 -6.16
C HIS A 18 -23.03 1.19 -7.30
N ALA A 19 -22.27 0.53 -8.18
CA ALA A 19 -21.44 1.22 -9.17
C ALA A 19 -22.24 2.16 -10.09
N GLU A 20 -23.44 1.78 -10.53
CA GLU A 20 -24.30 2.62 -11.35
C GLU A 20 -24.81 3.84 -10.57
N GLU A 21 -25.25 3.65 -9.33
CA GLU A 21 -25.74 4.72 -8.45
C GLU A 21 -24.66 5.73 -8.11
N TRP A 22 -23.44 5.21 -7.83
CA TRP A 22 -22.30 6.03 -7.40
C TRP A 22 -21.42 6.51 -8.56
N LEU A 23 -21.77 6.15 -9.80
CA LEU A 23 -21.00 6.48 -11.01
C LEU A 23 -19.54 6.02 -10.93
N VAL A 24 -19.31 4.81 -10.42
CA VAL A 24 -17.98 4.21 -10.27
C VAL A 24 -17.67 3.33 -11.47
N ASP A 25 -16.47 3.50 -12.03
CA ASP A 25 -15.92 2.54 -12.97
C ASP A 25 -15.40 1.30 -12.20
N MET A 26 -16.04 0.16 -12.42
CA MET A 26 -15.73 -1.09 -11.73
C MET A 26 -14.35 -1.63 -12.04
N ASP A 27 -13.76 -1.25 -13.17
CA ASP A 27 -12.44 -1.71 -13.59
C ASP A 27 -11.29 -0.82 -13.03
N GLN A 28 -11.64 0.25 -12.31
CA GLN A 28 -10.71 1.24 -11.79
C GLN A 28 -10.76 1.39 -10.25
N ILE A 29 -11.14 0.36 -9.53
CA ILE A 29 -11.15 0.39 -8.06
C ILE A 29 -9.71 0.28 -7.55
N VAL A 30 -9.21 1.35 -6.92
CA VAL A 30 -7.86 1.45 -6.35
C VAL A 30 -7.92 1.37 -4.83
N LEU A 31 -7.04 0.54 -4.24
CA LEU A 31 -6.88 0.50 -2.79
C LEU A 31 -5.85 1.55 -2.36
N THR A 32 -6.13 2.25 -1.27
CA THR A 32 -5.13 3.10 -0.63
C THR A 32 -4.99 2.78 0.86
N GLY A 33 -3.77 2.81 1.34
CA GLY A 33 -3.49 2.49 2.74
C GLY A 33 -2.17 3.06 3.23
N TYR A 34 -2.10 3.28 4.55
CA TYR A 34 -0.93 3.82 5.21
C TYR A 34 -0.55 2.95 6.41
N SER A 35 0.76 2.75 6.65
CA SER A 35 1.25 1.96 7.79
C SER A 35 0.62 0.56 7.84
N ALA A 36 -0.07 0.20 8.90
CA ALA A 36 -0.83 -1.06 8.99
C ALA A 36 -1.91 -1.19 7.91
N GLY A 37 -2.54 -0.06 7.49
CA GLY A 37 -3.48 -0.04 6.37
C GLY A 37 -2.82 -0.39 5.03
N ALA A 38 -1.57 0.06 4.81
CA ALA A 38 -0.80 -0.32 3.63
C ALA A 38 -0.46 -1.82 3.62
N ASN A 39 -0.11 -2.41 4.77
CA ASN A 39 0.07 -3.85 4.90
C ASN A 39 -1.22 -4.60 4.56
N ASN A 40 -2.37 -4.19 5.13
CA ASN A 40 -3.65 -4.84 4.87
C ASN A 40 -4.06 -4.77 3.39
N CYS A 41 -3.87 -3.61 2.74
CA CYS A 41 -4.13 -3.44 1.31
C CYS A 41 -3.16 -4.29 0.46
N ALA A 42 -1.86 -4.32 0.79
CA ALA A 42 -0.89 -5.14 0.10
C ALA A 42 -1.19 -6.64 0.25
N LEU A 43 -1.55 -7.10 1.46
CA LEU A 43 -1.98 -8.48 1.68
C LEU A 43 -3.23 -8.81 0.88
N TYR A 44 -4.20 -7.90 0.84
CA TYR A 44 -5.36 -8.12 -0.02
C TYR A 44 -4.96 -8.26 -1.48
N CYS A 45 -4.07 -7.42 -1.98
CA CYS A 45 -3.58 -7.48 -3.37
C CYS A 45 -2.85 -8.78 -3.73
N VAL A 46 -2.25 -9.46 -2.76
CA VAL A 46 -1.55 -10.74 -3.00
C VAL A 46 -2.41 -11.98 -2.64
N TYR A 47 -3.60 -11.79 -2.09
CA TYR A 47 -4.51 -12.87 -1.70
C TYR A 47 -5.93 -12.70 -2.26
N TRP A 48 -6.17 -11.73 -3.17
CA TRP A 48 -7.52 -11.38 -3.64
C TRP A 48 -8.25 -12.55 -4.31
N ASP A 49 -7.53 -13.45 -4.96
CA ASP A 49 -8.04 -14.65 -5.65
C ASP A 49 -7.87 -15.96 -4.84
N ASP A 50 -7.33 -15.85 -3.60
CA ASP A 50 -7.14 -17.01 -2.72
C ASP A 50 -8.48 -17.47 -2.11
N PRO A 51 -8.69 -18.80 -1.94
CA PRO A 51 -9.87 -19.36 -1.29
C PRO A 51 -10.18 -18.78 0.09
N VAL A 52 -9.18 -18.31 0.84
CA VAL A 52 -9.39 -17.65 2.14
C VAL A 52 -10.26 -16.39 2.04
N ILE A 53 -10.33 -15.78 0.87
CA ILE A 53 -11.15 -14.60 0.54
C ILE A 53 -12.38 -15.03 -0.28
N THR A 54 -12.15 -15.69 -1.42
CA THR A 54 -13.20 -16.01 -2.40
C THR A 54 -14.27 -16.93 -1.82
N ASP A 55 -13.90 -18.01 -1.13
CA ASP A 55 -14.85 -18.95 -0.52
C ASP A 55 -15.62 -18.29 0.64
N TYR A 56 -14.91 -17.44 1.43
CA TYR A 56 -15.57 -16.74 2.54
C TYR A 56 -16.63 -15.76 2.06
N LEU A 57 -16.36 -15.04 0.96
CA LEU A 57 -17.27 -14.03 0.42
C LEU A 57 -18.32 -14.65 -0.51
N GLY A 58 -18.10 -15.87 -1.00
CA GLY A 58 -19.00 -16.53 -1.94
C GLY A 58 -19.12 -15.78 -3.27
N ALA A 59 -18.06 -15.07 -3.67
CA ALA A 59 -18.03 -14.21 -4.86
C ALA A 59 -17.06 -14.74 -5.91
N ASP A 60 -17.35 -14.45 -7.18
CA ASP A 60 -16.40 -14.67 -8.27
C ASP A 60 -15.15 -13.84 -8.01
N LYS A 61 -13.98 -14.44 -8.18
CA LYS A 61 -12.71 -13.77 -7.95
C LYS A 61 -12.54 -12.48 -8.74
N GLU A 62 -13.01 -12.44 -9.99
CA GLU A 62 -12.92 -11.23 -10.83
C GLU A 62 -13.71 -10.04 -10.23
N MET A 63 -14.72 -10.31 -9.41
CA MET A 63 -15.44 -9.28 -8.67
C MET A 63 -14.66 -8.74 -7.45
N LEU A 64 -13.58 -9.39 -7.07
CA LEU A 64 -12.75 -9.07 -5.91
C LEU A 64 -11.44 -8.37 -6.29
N ARG A 65 -11.08 -8.38 -7.57
CA ARG A 65 -9.80 -7.86 -8.06
C ARG A 65 -9.75 -6.33 -7.97
N PRO A 66 -8.77 -5.74 -7.23
CA PRO A 66 -8.49 -4.32 -7.33
C PRO A 66 -7.66 -4.02 -8.58
N ALA A 67 -7.85 -2.84 -9.15
CA ALA A 67 -7.12 -2.42 -10.34
C ALA A 67 -5.65 -2.01 -10.04
N ALA A 68 -5.42 -1.43 -8.86
CA ALA A 68 -4.11 -1.00 -8.38
C ALA A 68 -4.13 -0.74 -6.87
N ALA A 69 -2.96 -0.48 -6.29
CA ALA A 69 -2.86 0.01 -4.91
C ALA A 69 -1.87 1.18 -4.78
N VAL A 70 -2.20 2.14 -3.89
CA VAL A 70 -1.34 3.28 -3.51
C VAL A 70 -1.03 3.16 -2.02
N LEU A 71 0.21 2.87 -1.69
CA LEU A 71 0.59 2.39 -0.37
C LEU A 71 1.71 3.24 0.25
N GLY A 72 1.45 3.83 1.41
CA GLY A 72 2.40 4.64 2.16
C GLY A 72 3.01 3.88 3.35
N TYR A 73 4.34 3.86 3.43
CA TYR A 73 5.15 3.40 4.59
C TYR A 73 4.61 2.14 5.31
N GLY A 74 4.23 1.11 4.55
CA GLY A 74 3.71 -0.16 5.08
C GLY A 74 4.80 -1.14 5.51
N VAL A 75 4.41 -2.12 6.33
CA VAL A 75 5.24 -3.30 6.62
C VAL A 75 4.93 -4.36 5.56
N TYR A 76 5.95 -4.85 4.87
CA TYR A 76 5.77 -5.82 3.78
C TYR A 76 6.56 -7.11 3.97
N ASP A 77 7.52 -7.13 4.91
CA ASP A 77 8.37 -8.27 5.26
C ASP A 77 8.59 -8.27 6.78
N TYR A 78 7.80 -9.07 7.50
CA TYR A 78 7.89 -9.15 8.97
C TYR A 78 9.19 -9.80 9.46
N PRO A 79 9.73 -10.88 8.85
CA PRO A 79 11.07 -11.39 9.20
C PRO A 79 12.17 -10.33 9.09
N ALA A 80 12.15 -9.51 8.04
CA ALA A 80 13.12 -8.42 7.90
C ALA A 80 12.87 -7.31 8.93
N MET A 81 11.61 -6.98 9.22
CA MET A 81 11.24 -6.00 10.25
C MET A 81 11.77 -6.42 11.62
N GLN A 82 11.60 -7.69 12.00
CA GLN A 82 12.10 -8.22 13.25
C GLN A 82 13.64 -8.14 13.32
N LYS A 83 14.34 -8.54 12.25
CA LYS A 83 15.81 -8.45 12.18
C LYS A 83 16.30 -7.00 12.31
N ASP A 84 15.61 -6.04 11.71
CA ASP A 84 15.98 -4.63 11.78
C ASP A 84 15.77 -4.08 13.22
N LEU A 85 14.69 -4.47 13.90
CA LEU A 85 14.45 -4.12 15.30
C LEU A 85 15.48 -4.73 16.25
N ASP A 86 15.81 -6.00 16.07
CA ASP A 86 16.83 -6.69 16.87
C ASP A 86 18.21 -6.03 16.71
N LYS A 87 18.55 -5.60 15.49
CA LYS A 87 19.80 -4.89 15.20
C LYS A 87 19.85 -3.51 15.84
N ILE A 88 18.73 -2.78 15.90
CA ILE A 88 18.63 -1.48 16.56
C ILE A 88 18.77 -1.64 18.08
N GLY A 89 18.23 -2.71 18.65
CA GLY A 89 18.35 -3.06 20.07
C GLY A 89 17.61 -2.11 21.02
N ASP A 90 16.70 -1.27 20.50
CA ASP A 90 15.86 -0.38 21.32
C ASP A 90 14.72 -1.19 21.94
N LYS A 91 14.76 -1.33 23.28
CA LYS A 91 13.80 -2.14 24.02
C LYS A 91 12.36 -1.64 23.86
N GLY A 92 12.13 -0.32 23.87
CA GLY A 92 10.79 0.24 23.74
C GLY A 92 10.17 -0.04 22.38
N ARG A 93 10.98 -0.02 21.31
CA ARG A 93 10.54 -0.37 19.96
C ARG A 93 10.26 -1.86 19.82
N ILE A 94 11.10 -2.71 20.42
CA ILE A 94 10.90 -4.17 20.43
C ILE A 94 9.60 -4.51 21.17
N GLU A 95 9.39 -3.96 22.37
CA GLU A 95 8.16 -4.16 23.15
C GLU A 95 6.91 -3.62 22.42
N GLY A 96 7.01 -2.46 21.75
CA GLY A 96 5.95 -1.93 20.89
C GLY A 96 5.62 -2.89 19.74
N ASN A 97 6.63 -3.51 19.12
CA ASN A 97 6.42 -4.49 18.05
C ASN A 97 5.69 -5.75 18.54
N TYR A 98 5.91 -6.19 19.79
CA TYR A 98 5.14 -7.31 20.36
C TYR A 98 3.65 -6.99 20.43
N GLY A 99 3.27 -5.76 20.79
CA GLY A 99 1.88 -5.31 20.76
C GLY A 99 1.27 -5.34 19.36
N PHE A 100 2.02 -4.93 18.34
CA PHE A 100 1.59 -5.04 16.94
C PHE A 100 1.47 -6.49 16.48
N ASN A 101 2.43 -7.34 16.84
CA ASN A 101 2.38 -8.77 16.55
C ASN A 101 1.13 -9.42 17.19
N LEU A 102 0.86 -9.12 18.46
CA LEU A 102 -0.32 -9.64 19.14
C LEU A 102 -1.61 -9.22 18.44
N ALA A 103 -1.72 -7.96 18.04
CA ALA A 103 -2.91 -7.43 17.35
C ALA A 103 -3.10 -8.07 15.96
N PHE A 104 -2.01 -8.31 15.22
CA PHE A 104 -2.04 -8.78 13.84
C PHE A 104 -2.02 -10.31 13.72
N PHE A 105 -1.14 -10.98 14.47
CA PHE A 105 -0.96 -12.43 14.42
C PHE A 105 -1.70 -13.19 15.53
N GLY A 106 -2.18 -12.50 16.56
CA GLY A 106 -2.77 -13.13 17.76
C GLY A 106 -1.74 -13.65 18.76
N THR A 107 -0.45 -13.35 18.56
CA THR A 107 0.66 -13.71 19.44
C THR A 107 1.74 -12.63 19.39
N GLU A 108 2.42 -12.41 20.52
CA GLU A 108 3.57 -11.47 20.60
C GLU A 108 4.80 -11.99 19.85
N HIS A 109 4.92 -13.31 19.74
CA HIS A 109 6.07 -14.00 19.15
C HIS A 109 5.61 -14.98 18.06
N PRO A 110 5.20 -14.47 16.89
CA PRO A 110 4.86 -15.32 15.76
C PRO A 110 6.08 -16.12 15.29
N ASP A 111 5.89 -17.35 14.87
CA ASP A 111 6.92 -18.12 14.20
C ASP A 111 7.21 -17.57 12.79
N GLU A 112 8.32 -18.01 12.19
CA GLU A 112 8.76 -17.51 10.90
C GLU A 112 7.75 -17.81 9.79
N GLU A 113 7.09 -18.98 9.82
CA GLU A 113 6.06 -19.34 8.83
C GLU A 113 4.85 -18.40 8.91
N THR A 114 4.41 -18.08 10.13
CA THR A 114 3.32 -17.12 10.37
C THR A 114 3.71 -15.71 9.89
N MET A 115 4.95 -15.27 10.16
CA MET A 115 5.47 -13.99 9.68
C MET A 115 5.53 -13.94 8.15
N ILE A 116 6.01 -14.99 7.49
CA ILE A 116 6.06 -15.09 6.02
C ILE A 116 4.64 -15.00 5.42
N LYS A 117 3.67 -15.71 5.96
CA LYS A 117 2.27 -15.63 5.50
C LYS A 117 1.66 -14.23 5.67
N GLY A 118 2.08 -13.49 6.69
CA GLY A 118 1.66 -12.11 6.94
C GLY A 118 2.45 -11.05 6.17
N SER A 119 3.42 -11.46 5.38
CA SER A 119 4.34 -10.58 4.65
C SER A 119 3.99 -10.56 3.16
N PRO A 120 3.34 -9.51 2.64
CA PRO A 120 2.94 -9.46 1.23
C PRO A 120 4.11 -9.61 0.26
N ALA A 121 5.32 -9.17 0.62
CA ALA A 121 6.50 -9.31 -0.24
C ALA A 121 6.86 -10.78 -0.57
N PHE A 122 6.47 -11.75 0.27
CA PHE A 122 6.67 -13.18 -0.02
C PHE A 122 5.54 -13.82 -0.81
N GLN A 123 4.43 -13.10 -1.03
CA GLN A 123 3.22 -13.62 -1.62
C GLN A 123 2.91 -13.02 -2.99
N VAL A 124 3.80 -12.16 -3.51
CA VAL A 124 3.64 -11.56 -4.84
C VAL A 124 3.63 -12.66 -5.91
N HIS A 125 2.69 -12.59 -6.84
CA HIS A 125 2.52 -13.52 -7.94
C HIS A 125 2.02 -12.81 -9.20
N GLU A 126 1.92 -13.50 -10.31
CA GLU A 126 1.64 -12.94 -11.65
C GLU A 126 0.33 -12.15 -11.78
N THR A 127 -0.67 -12.41 -10.91
CA THR A 127 -1.96 -11.69 -10.93
C THR A 127 -2.04 -10.58 -9.90
N THR A 128 -0.97 -10.33 -9.12
CA THR A 128 -0.89 -9.24 -8.15
C THR A 128 -1.11 -7.90 -8.84
N PRO A 129 -2.01 -7.03 -8.35
CA PRO A 129 -2.23 -5.71 -8.93
C PRO A 129 -1.01 -4.80 -8.86
N PRO A 130 -0.85 -3.88 -9.82
CA PRO A 130 0.20 -2.86 -9.78
C PRO A 130 0.17 -1.99 -8.53
N MET A 131 1.35 -1.52 -8.08
CA MET A 131 1.47 -0.76 -6.83
C MET A 131 2.29 0.51 -6.97
N PHE A 132 1.76 1.61 -6.42
CA PHE A 132 2.52 2.82 -6.14
C PHE A 132 2.92 2.78 -4.66
N LEU A 133 4.22 2.83 -4.38
CA LEU A 133 4.79 2.72 -3.05
C LEU A 133 5.51 4.00 -2.67
N TRP A 134 5.32 4.48 -1.43
CA TRP A 134 6.14 5.57 -0.93
C TRP A 134 6.46 5.41 0.55
N SER A 135 7.61 5.96 0.96
CA SER A 135 8.08 5.97 2.34
C SER A 135 9.11 7.06 2.55
N THR A 136 9.59 7.21 3.79
CA THR A 136 10.65 8.16 4.13
C THR A 136 11.84 7.42 4.75
N ARG A 137 13.05 7.85 4.43
CA ARG A 137 14.28 7.23 4.94
C ARG A 137 14.44 7.42 6.46
N GLU A 138 13.94 8.53 7.00
CA GLU A 138 14.01 8.86 8.44
C GLU A 138 12.87 8.23 9.25
N ASP A 139 11.98 7.45 8.63
CA ASP A 139 10.93 6.73 9.35
C ASP A 139 11.55 5.83 10.43
N ASN A 140 11.21 6.17 11.67
CA ASN A 140 11.75 5.49 12.84
C ASN A 140 10.84 4.38 13.39
N VAL A 141 9.70 4.12 12.74
CA VAL A 141 8.76 3.04 13.08
C VAL A 141 8.85 1.93 12.06
N VAL A 142 8.65 2.25 10.79
CA VAL A 142 8.72 1.31 9.67
C VAL A 142 9.88 1.72 8.75
N PRO A 143 11.01 1.01 8.77
CA PRO A 143 12.15 1.36 7.92
C PRO A 143 11.79 1.39 6.43
N ALA A 144 12.28 2.38 5.69
CA ALA A 144 12.08 2.50 4.24
C ALA A 144 12.47 1.23 3.46
N ARG A 145 13.35 0.41 4.03
CA ARG A 145 13.70 -0.91 3.49
C ARG A 145 12.49 -1.79 3.23
N GLN A 146 11.41 -1.64 3.99
CA GLN A 146 10.18 -2.41 3.77
C GLN A 146 9.60 -2.14 2.38
N SER A 147 9.53 -0.87 1.98
CA SER A 147 9.08 -0.50 0.63
C SER A 147 10.03 -0.99 -0.47
N VAL A 148 11.35 -1.02 -0.20
CA VAL A 148 12.34 -1.58 -1.14
C VAL A 148 12.14 -3.08 -1.32
N LEU A 149 11.89 -3.83 -0.23
CA LEU A 149 11.66 -5.28 -0.30
C LEU A 149 10.38 -5.61 -1.08
N MET A 150 9.31 -4.83 -0.87
CA MET A 150 8.08 -4.98 -1.65
C MET A 150 8.31 -4.69 -3.14
N ALA A 151 8.99 -3.58 -3.46
CA ALA A 151 9.31 -3.22 -4.83
C ALA A 151 10.17 -4.28 -5.53
N ASN A 152 11.13 -4.89 -4.80
CA ASN A 152 11.95 -5.98 -5.32
C ASN A 152 11.07 -7.22 -5.63
N ALA A 153 10.16 -7.60 -4.73
CA ALA A 153 9.26 -8.71 -4.97
C ALA A 153 8.33 -8.47 -6.17
N LEU A 154 7.84 -7.24 -6.35
CA LEU A 154 7.05 -6.85 -7.52
C LEU A 154 7.88 -6.97 -8.81
N ALA A 155 9.15 -6.48 -8.79
CA ALA A 155 10.06 -6.56 -9.93
C ALA A 155 10.41 -8.01 -10.30
N GLU A 156 10.63 -8.89 -9.32
CA GLU A 156 10.93 -10.31 -9.55
C GLU A 156 9.76 -11.07 -10.19
N ASN A 157 8.54 -10.56 -10.06
CA ASN A 157 7.32 -11.14 -10.63
C ASN A 157 6.78 -10.36 -11.84
N ASP A 158 7.55 -9.43 -12.42
CA ASP A 158 7.16 -8.58 -13.55
C ASP A 158 5.87 -7.75 -13.30
N ILE A 159 5.55 -7.45 -12.02
CA ILE A 159 4.41 -6.62 -11.67
C ILE A 159 4.80 -5.14 -11.76
N PRO A 160 4.04 -4.31 -12.49
CA PRO A 160 4.34 -2.89 -12.60
C PRO A 160 4.23 -2.16 -11.26
N PHE A 161 5.22 -1.33 -10.94
CA PHE A 161 5.21 -0.52 -9.73
C PHE A 161 5.93 0.81 -9.94
N GLU A 162 5.69 1.74 -9.02
CA GLU A 162 6.47 2.95 -8.83
C GLU A 162 6.86 3.07 -7.35
N LEU A 163 8.09 3.48 -7.05
CA LEU A 163 8.60 3.59 -5.69
C LEU A 163 9.25 4.95 -5.45
N HIS A 164 8.78 5.65 -4.40
CA HIS A 164 9.37 6.91 -3.94
C HIS A 164 9.85 6.79 -2.49
N ILE A 165 11.13 7.13 -2.25
CA ILE A 165 11.70 7.21 -0.90
C ILE A 165 12.21 8.62 -0.69
N PHE A 166 11.46 9.39 0.11
CA PHE A 166 11.88 10.74 0.50
C PHE A 166 12.97 10.66 1.57
N GLU A 167 13.95 11.55 1.52
CA GLU A 167 15.07 11.52 2.48
C GLU A 167 14.61 11.79 3.91
N ARG A 168 13.73 12.77 4.10
CA ARG A 168 13.29 13.26 5.41
C ARG A 168 11.85 12.90 5.69
N GLY A 169 11.50 12.87 6.96
CA GLY A 169 10.13 12.69 7.43
C GLY A 169 9.98 11.53 8.38
N MET A 170 9.12 11.74 9.38
CA MET A 170 8.78 10.72 10.39
C MET A 170 7.70 9.77 9.89
N HIS A 171 7.40 8.74 10.65
CA HIS A 171 6.27 7.84 10.39
C HIS A 171 4.92 8.55 10.51
N GLY A 172 3.94 8.13 9.69
CA GLY A 172 2.55 8.55 9.87
C GLY A 172 2.19 9.92 9.29
N LEU A 173 2.88 10.36 8.25
CA LEU A 173 2.68 11.69 7.66
C LEU A 173 1.36 11.85 6.88
N ALA A 174 0.75 10.77 6.45
CA ALA A 174 -0.46 10.80 5.61
C ALA A 174 -0.29 11.72 4.38
N LEU A 175 -0.97 12.86 4.29
CA LEU A 175 -0.79 13.83 3.20
C LEU A 175 0.46 14.71 3.36
N ALA A 176 1.12 14.67 4.53
CA ALA A 176 2.27 15.49 4.88
C ALA A 176 2.02 17.01 4.75
N ASP A 177 0.78 17.43 4.82
CA ASP A 177 0.30 18.80 4.73
C ASP A 177 -0.41 19.25 6.02
N GLN A 178 -0.85 20.50 6.08
CA GLN A 178 -1.53 21.02 7.27
C GLN A 178 -2.89 20.38 7.55
N ALA A 179 -3.51 19.69 6.58
CA ALA A 179 -4.81 19.04 6.77
C ALA A 179 -4.69 17.77 7.62
N THR A 180 -3.54 17.08 7.53
CA THR A 180 -3.29 15.81 8.24
C THR A 180 -2.23 15.93 9.34
N SER A 181 -1.48 17.05 9.40
CA SER A 181 -0.42 17.25 10.38
C SER A 181 -0.99 17.53 11.78
N GLN A 182 -0.50 16.79 12.78
CA GLN A 182 -0.77 17.05 14.20
C GLN A 182 0.28 17.98 14.83
N ALA A 183 1.43 18.14 14.19
CA ALA A 183 2.54 18.98 14.60
C ALA A 183 3.19 19.62 13.37
N LYS A 184 3.84 20.78 13.58
CA LYS A 184 4.47 21.56 12.49
C LYS A 184 5.51 20.75 11.71
N GLU A 185 6.21 19.85 12.38
CA GLU A 185 7.26 18.99 11.82
C GLU A 185 6.71 17.92 10.86
N GLN A 186 5.39 17.67 10.88
CA GLN A 186 4.72 16.76 9.98
C GLN A 186 4.26 17.43 8.67
N ASN A 187 4.31 18.75 8.61
CA ASN A 187 4.03 19.51 7.38
C ASN A 187 5.30 19.60 6.55
N VAL A 188 5.51 18.64 5.63
CA VAL A 188 6.73 18.47 4.85
C VAL A 188 6.40 18.60 3.37
N HIS A 189 6.63 19.80 2.83
CA HIS A 189 6.25 20.17 1.46
C HIS A 189 6.78 19.22 0.39
N GLU A 190 7.99 18.71 0.55
CA GLU A 190 8.60 17.77 -0.40
C GLU A 190 7.85 16.43 -0.45
N ILE A 191 7.26 16.01 0.68
CA ILE A 191 6.50 14.77 0.77
C ILE A 191 5.05 15.01 0.33
N ALA A 192 4.48 16.17 0.61
CA ALA A 192 3.11 16.55 0.25
C ALA A 192 2.83 16.50 -1.27
N GLN A 193 3.85 16.24 -2.10
CA GLN A 193 3.72 16.02 -3.54
C GLN A 193 3.32 14.58 -3.91
N TRP A 194 3.42 13.62 -2.98
CA TRP A 194 3.16 12.22 -3.30
C TRP A 194 1.73 11.96 -3.87
N PRO A 195 0.66 12.67 -3.46
CA PRO A 195 -0.66 12.45 -4.05
C PRO A 195 -0.71 12.81 -5.53
N GLU A 196 -0.06 13.92 -5.94
CA GLU A 196 0.03 14.30 -7.35
C GLU A 196 0.87 13.31 -8.17
N MET A 197 1.92 12.72 -7.56
CA MET A 197 2.72 11.68 -8.19
C MET A 197 1.90 10.41 -8.39
N ALA A 198 1.15 9.98 -7.38
CA ALA A 198 0.25 8.83 -7.45
C ALA A 198 -0.88 9.07 -8.47
N GLU A 199 -1.46 10.27 -8.49
CA GLU A 199 -2.48 10.65 -9.48
C GLU A 199 -1.94 10.54 -10.91
N ARG A 200 -0.73 11.06 -11.19
CA ARG A 200 -0.09 10.94 -12.51
C ARG A 200 0.16 9.48 -12.89
N TRP A 201 0.64 8.68 -11.95
CA TRP A 201 0.86 7.25 -12.15
C TRP A 201 -0.46 6.51 -12.48
N LEU A 202 -1.56 6.82 -11.77
CA LEU A 202 -2.88 6.25 -12.04
C LEU A 202 -3.41 6.70 -13.40
N LYS A 203 -3.26 7.98 -13.77
CA LYS A 203 -3.67 8.51 -15.09
C LYS A 203 -2.98 7.79 -16.24
N GLN A 204 -1.67 7.56 -16.14
CA GLN A 204 -0.93 6.79 -17.14
C GLN A 204 -1.39 5.34 -17.24
N ARG A 205 -1.77 4.74 -16.11
CA ARG A 205 -2.16 3.34 -16.02
C ARG A 205 -3.56 3.09 -16.57
N PHE A 206 -4.48 3.98 -16.32
CA PHE A 206 -5.87 3.83 -16.72
C PHE A 206 -6.20 4.57 -18.01
N GLU A 207 -5.20 5.12 -18.69
CA GLU A 207 -5.37 5.86 -19.94
C GLU A 207 -6.51 6.90 -19.86
N PHE A 208 -6.60 7.57 -18.70
CA PHE A 208 -7.55 8.66 -18.57
C PHE A 208 -7.29 9.67 -19.69
N ASP A 209 -8.35 10.14 -20.36
CA ASP A 209 -8.31 11.28 -21.26
C ASP A 209 -7.81 12.51 -20.49
N VAL A 210 -6.51 12.58 -20.31
CA VAL A 210 -5.86 13.82 -19.88
C VAL A 210 -5.96 14.73 -21.09
N PRO A 211 -6.62 15.91 -21.02
CA PRO A 211 -6.64 16.82 -22.12
C PRO A 211 -5.21 17.03 -22.60
N ASP A 212 -4.94 16.78 -23.88
CA ASP A 212 -3.66 17.10 -24.50
C ASP A 212 -3.39 18.57 -24.21
N VAL A 213 -2.54 18.82 -23.23
CA VAL A 213 -2.04 20.17 -23.02
C VAL A 213 -1.10 20.41 -24.20
N CYS A 214 -1.63 21.07 -25.22
CA CYS A 214 -0.84 21.48 -26.38
C CYS A 214 0.46 22.13 -25.88
N PRO A 215 1.63 21.55 -26.13
CA PRO A 215 2.88 22.15 -25.72
C PRO A 215 2.96 23.58 -26.22
N LYS A 216 3.49 24.51 -25.43
CA LYS A 216 3.57 25.93 -25.81
C LYS A 216 4.19 26.18 -27.18
N TRP A 217 5.11 25.29 -27.64
CA TRP A 217 5.74 25.36 -28.96
C TRP A 217 4.83 24.91 -30.13
N GLU A 218 3.68 24.30 -29.84
CA GLU A 218 2.66 23.91 -30.83
C GLU A 218 1.47 24.90 -30.84
N MET A 219 1.46 25.89 -29.92
CA MET A 219 0.45 26.94 -29.94
C MET A 219 0.68 27.85 -31.16
N PRO A 220 -0.37 28.18 -31.94
CA PRO A 220 -0.24 29.21 -32.97
C PRO A 220 0.29 30.51 -32.36
N GLU A 221 1.28 31.14 -33.02
CA GLU A 221 1.70 32.50 -32.66
C GLU A 221 0.48 33.41 -32.84
N GLU A 222 0.12 34.18 -31.80
CA GLU A 222 -0.95 35.19 -31.85
C GLU A 222 -0.57 36.37 -32.79
#